data_679dc903b02fb291b9222c757ebd1950
#
_entry.id   679dc903b02fb291b9222c757ebd1950
#
_cell.length_a   1.000
_cell.length_b   1.000
_cell.length_c   1.000
_cell.angle_alpha   90.00
_cell.angle_beta   90.00
_cell.angle_gamma   90.00
#
_symmetry.space_group_name_H-M   'P 1'
#
loop_
_entity.id
_entity.type
_entity.pdbx_description
1 polymer ?
#
loop_
_entity_poly.entity_id
_entity_poly.type
_entity_poly.pdbx_seq_one_letter_code
_entity_poly.pdbx_strand_id
1 'polypeptide(L)'
;MSNQNPKNSQSKETFQINTNTSSHQDDQEVQKDEEMTQAPSNIPIQPNESSNETINNAIVPVHEEIHSNPYMSIIANFALSIIQNYLVKEANKKMIKDSINLVYLAEIYQNMILEEDKFFQRIKSNYMGFQRSINELMRAILVDWIILVHHRCNMKKKTLYQCVFIIDAYLSKNIIERINLQLLGLTAFLISCKQNEDIYPSLQNCVDFTANAYTVEELIDMEQLVLQKLDYDILTPTASEFFEINADYFEFTEKQRFFGEYFLDASLIDYYILKHKPRTIAEACCYIVAKFFNLNESDFIKDNGSLEIEQDEVKDCANHLCNLMKILSNYGLVATKDKYMSENYMKVAELLEEN
;
A
#
# COMPACT_ATOMS: atom_id res chain seq x y z
N MET A 1 -35.27 25.78 48.50
CA MET A 1 -35.59 24.60 47.70
C MET A 1 -34.54 24.56 46.60
N SER A 2 -33.52 23.74 46.79
CA SER A 2 -32.28 23.68 46.03
C SER A 2 -32.39 22.70 44.88
N ASN A 3 -32.17 23.18 43.67
CA ASN A 3 -32.00 22.37 42.50
C ASN A 3 -30.51 21.95 42.39
N GLN A 4 -30.25 20.67 42.56
CA GLN A 4 -28.94 20.09 42.25
C GLN A 4 -28.99 19.44 40.86
N ASN A 5 -28.13 19.92 39.97
CA ASN A 5 -27.85 19.34 38.66
C ASN A 5 -26.75 18.27 38.81
N PRO A 6 -26.90 17.06 38.29
CA PRO A 6 -25.81 16.07 38.31
C PRO A 6 -24.83 16.35 37.17
N LYS A 7 -23.57 16.53 37.54
CA LYS A 7 -22.42 16.62 36.64
C LYS A 7 -22.15 15.27 35.97
N ASN A 8 -22.21 15.26 34.66
CA ASN A 8 -21.78 14.16 33.82
C ASN A 8 -20.23 14.16 33.77
N SER A 9 -19.60 13.25 34.48
CA SER A 9 -18.17 13.01 34.40
C SER A 9 -17.87 12.00 33.26
N GLN A 10 -17.50 12.52 32.12
CA GLN A 10 -16.86 11.69 31.10
C GLN A 10 -15.43 11.37 31.54
N SER A 11 -15.20 10.10 31.90
CA SER A 11 -13.87 9.55 32.13
C SER A 11 -13.13 9.44 30.78
N LYS A 12 -12.13 10.31 30.61
CA LYS A 12 -11.11 10.14 29.57
C LYS A 12 -10.18 9.02 30.04
N GLU A 13 -10.33 7.83 29.48
CA GLU A 13 -9.31 6.80 29.61
C GLU A 13 -8.12 7.13 28.72
N THR A 14 -7.10 7.69 29.35
CA THR A 14 -5.80 7.96 28.73
C THR A 14 -4.97 6.69 28.84
N PHE A 15 -4.73 6.01 27.70
CA PHE A 15 -3.81 4.88 27.63
C PHE A 15 -2.37 5.36 27.89
N GLN A 16 -1.83 5.03 29.05
CA GLN A 16 -0.40 5.22 29.36
C GLN A 16 0.38 3.97 28.96
N ILE A 17 1.36 4.15 28.09
CA ILE A 17 2.30 3.10 27.69
C ILE A 17 3.54 3.23 28.57
N ASN A 18 3.79 2.21 29.40
CA ASN A 18 5.02 2.08 30.20
C ASN A 18 6.19 1.70 29.29
N THR A 19 7.16 2.61 29.17
CA THR A 19 8.48 2.32 28.57
C THR A 19 9.44 1.86 29.70
N ASN A 20 9.66 0.56 29.81
CA ASN A 20 10.81 0.03 30.55
C ASN A 20 11.78 -0.60 29.56
N THR A 21 12.84 0.13 29.26
CA THR A 21 14.04 -0.39 28.63
C THR A 21 14.97 -0.97 29.67
N SER A 22 15.16 -2.28 29.69
CA SER A 22 16.27 -2.92 30.39
C SER A 22 17.32 -3.36 29.38
N SER A 23 18.47 -2.73 29.45
CA SER A 23 19.69 -3.06 28.75
C SER A 23 20.32 -4.34 29.34
N HIS A 24 20.57 -5.33 28.51
CA HIS A 24 21.60 -6.33 28.77
C HIS A 24 22.52 -6.41 27.53
N GLN A 25 23.78 -6.03 27.78
CA GLN A 25 24.93 -6.31 26.96
C GLN A 25 25.35 -7.76 27.20
N ASP A 26 25.59 -8.52 26.15
CA ASP A 26 26.48 -9.66 26.16
C ASP A 26 27.29 -9.66 24.86
N ASP A 27 28.59 -9.37 25.04
CA ASP A 27 29.64 -9.43 24.04
C ASP A 27 29.95 -10.90 23.74
N GLN A 28 29.96 -11.29 22.47
CA GLN A 28 30.71 -12.43 22.00
C GLN A 28 31.38 -12.14 20.66
N GLU A 29 32.70 -12.03 20.73
CA GLU A 29 33.65 -12.04 19.60
C GLU A 29 33.51 -13.34 18.80
N VAL A 30 33.41 -13.22 17.47
CA VAL A 30 33.73 -14.34 16.56
C VAL A 30 34.72 -13.85 15.52
N GLN A 31 35.87 -14.52 15.53
CA GLN A 31 37.04 -14.34 14.66
C GLN A 31 36.65 -14.53 13.18
N LYS A 32 37.22 -13.63 12.36
CA LYS A 32 37.26 -13.73 10.89
C LYS A 32 38.50 -14.53 10.48
N ASP A 33 38.31 -15.57 9.69
CA ASP A 33 39.34 -16.14 8.83
C ASP A 33 39.26 -15.54 7.43
N GLU A 34 40.32 -14.86 7.03
CA GLU A 34 40.56 -14.35 5.67
C GLU A 34 41.13 -15.45 4.79
N GLU A 35 40.46 -15.85 3.75
CA GLU A 35 41.09 -16.52 2.61
C GLU A 35 40.97 -15.69 1.34
N MET A 36 42.14 -15.24 0.91
CA MET A 36 42.41 -14.46 -0.29
C MET A 36 42.55 -15.42 -1.48
N THR A 37 41.66 -15.35 -2.47
CA THR A 37 41.90 -15.97 -3.79
C THR A 37 41.86 -14.93 -4.89
N GLN A 38 42.97 -14.92 -5.65
CA GLN A 38 43.32 -14.02 -6.72
C GLN A 38 42.41 -14.15 -7.95
N ALA A 39 42.13 -13.01 -8.58
CA ALA A 39 41.43 -12.91 -9.87
C ALA A 39 42.41 -13.20 -11.05
N PRO A 40 41.95 -13.83 -12.12
CA PRO A 40 42.68 -13.88 -13.37
C PRO A 40 42.28 -12.72 -14.31
N SER A 41 43.30 -12.30 -15.05
CA SER A 41 43.42 -11.19 -15.97
C SER A 41 42.54 -11.21 -17.22
N ASN A 42 42.15 -10.01 -17.62
CA ASN A 42 41.72 -9.46 -18.92
C ASN A 42 41.72 -10.38 -20.17
N ILE A 43 40.52 -10.54 -20.72
CA ILE A 43 40.28 -10.95 -22.11
C ILE A 43 39.43 -9.83 -22.77
N PRO A 44 39.81 -9.30 -23.94
CA PRO A 44 39.05 -8.27 -24.64
C PRO A 44 37.84 -8.92 -25.34
N ILE A 45 36.64 -8.48 -24.99
CA ILE A 45 35.39 -8.90 -25.63
C ILE A 45 35.12 -8.00 -26.83
N GLN A 46 35.17 -8.57 -28.04
CA GLN A 46 34.61 -7.93 -29.24
C GLN A 46 33.08 -8.00 -29.20
N PRO A 47 32.33 -7.00 -29.72
CA PRO A 47 30.87 -7.01 -29.72
C PRO A 47 30.36 -8.05 -30.73
N ASN A 48 29.65 -9.07 -30.23
CA ASN A 48 28.98 -10.09 -31.04
C ASN A 48 27.63 -9.56 -31.56
N GLU A 49 27.44 -9.58 -32.87
CA GLU A 49 26.18 -9.21 -33.56
C GLU A 49 25.00 -10.15 -33.24
N SER A 50 25.18 -11.21 -32.46
CA SER A 50 24.14 -12.18 -32.10
C SER A 50 23.15 -11.72 -31.03
N SER A 51 23.39 -10.57 -30.37
CA SER A 51 22.52 -10.05 -29.31
C SER A 51 21.20 -9.42 -29.84
N ASN A 52 21.20 -8.95 -31.09
CA ASN A 52 20.00 -8.36 -31.70
C ASN A 52 18.99 -9.44 -32.18
N GLU A 53 19.46 -10.64 -32.55
CA GLU A 53 18.56 -11.74 -32.91
C GLU A 53 17.86 -12.35 -31.69
N THR A 54 18.49 -12.37 -30.54
CA THR A 54 17.89 -12.92 -29.29
C THR A 54 16.78 -12.00 -28.76
N ILE A 55 16.93 -10.68 -28.88
CA ILE A 55 15.92 -9.70 -28.49
C ILE A 55 14.71 -9.76 -29.43
N ASN A 56 14.95 -9.86 -30.73
CA ASN A 56 13.87 -9.97 -31.72
C ASN A 56 13.11 -11.30 -31.58
N ASN A 57 13.77 -12.41 -31.24
CA ASN A 57 13.13 -13.71 -31.05
C ASN A 57 12.36 -13.82 -29.72
N ALA A 58 12.64 -13.00 -28.73
CA ALA A 58 11.87 -12.93 -27.47
C ALA A 58 10.62 -12.04 -27.59
N ILE A 59 10.63 -11.07 -28.52
CA ILE A 59 9.52 -10.12 -28.71
C ILE A 59 8.46 -10.67 -29.69
N VAL A 60 8.85 -11.53 -30.65
CA VAL A 60 7.96 -12.03 -31.72
C VAL A 60 6.79 -12.90 -31.22
N PRO A 61 6.96 -13.81 -30.21
CA PRO A 61 5.82 -14.61 -29.72
C PRO A 61 4.76 -13.77 -28.98
N VAL A 62 5.18 -12.68 -28.33
CA VAL A 62 4.29 -11.79 -27.58
C VAL A 62 3.44 -10.94 -28.54
N HIS A 63 3.96 -10.63 -29.74
CA HIS A 63 3.27 -9.77 -30.71
C HIS A 63 2.08 -10.43 -31.41
N GLU A 64 2.07 -11.75 -31.58
CA GLU A 64 0.99 -12.46 -32.26
C GLU A 64 -0.25 -12.72 -31.38
N GLU A 65 -0.07 -12.90 -30.05
CA GLU A 65 -1.19 -13.02 -29.11
C GLU A 65 -1.84 -11.67 -28.77
N ILE A 66 -1.10 -10.56 -28.87
CA ILE A 66 -1.55 -9.20 -28.55
C ILE A 66 -2.61 -8.70 -29.55
N HIS A 67 -2.57 -9.13 -30.82
CA HIS A 67 -3.48 -8.63 -31.86
C HIS A 67 -4.91 -9.19 -31.83
N SER A 68 -5.19 -10.20 -31.00
CA SER A 68 -6.52 -10.81 -30.92
C SER A 68 -7.44 -10.19 -29.85
N ASN A 69 -6.91 -9.37 -28.96
CA ASN A 69 -7.66 -8.71 -27.89
C ASN A 69 -7.40 -7.20 -27.90
N PRO A 70 -8.43 -6.33 -28.12
CA PRO A 70 -8.27 -4.88 -28.15
C PRO A 70 -7.71 -4.31 -26.85
N TYR A 71 -7.95 -4.93 -25.70
CA TYR A 71 -7.34 -4.54 -24.42
C TYR A 71 -5.83 -4.79 -24.38
N MET A 72 -5.35 -5.81 -25.09
CA MET A 72 -3.93 -6.16 -25.13
C MET A 72 -3.10 -5.15 -25.94
N SER A 73 -3.66 -4.55 -26.98
CA SER A 73 -2.96 -3.53 -27.78
C SER A 73 -2.73 -2.24 -26.98
N ILE A 74 -3.63 -1.92 -26.07
CA ILE A 74 -3.61 -0.73 -25.24
C ILE A 74 -2.56 -0.86 -24.13
N ILE A 75 -2.52 -2.02 -23.49
CA ILE A 75 -1.56 -2.36 -22.43
C ILE A 75 -0.15 -2.50 -23.03
N ALA A 76 -0.04 -3.08 -24.22
CA ALA A 76 1.24 -3.17 -24.93
C ALA A 76 1.77 -1.78 -25.33
N ASN A 77 0.91 -0.83 -25.70
CA ASN A 77 1.32 0.53 -25.99
C ASN A 77 1.77 1.29 -24.74
N PHE A 78 1.12 1.09 -23.59
CA PHE A 78 1.56 1.63 -22.31
C PHE A 78 2.91 1.02 -21.88
N ALA A 79 3.05 -0.29 -21.96
CA ALA A 79 4.32 -0.97 -21.70
C ALA A 79 5.42 -0.53 -22.67
N LEU A 80 5.09 -0.32 -23.95
CA LEU A 80 6.03 0.19 -24.95
C LEU A 80 6.38 1.65 -24.71
N SER A 81 5.46 2.50 -24.24
CA SER A 81 5.75 3.90 -23.89
C SER A 81 6.66 3.98 -22.66
N ILE A 82 6.44 3.13 -21.64
CA ILE A 82 7.36 2.98 -20.51
C ILE A 82 8.75 2.55 -21.00
N ILE A 83 8.81 1.52 -21.83
CA ILE A 83 10.06 1.00 -22.39
C ILE A 83 10.75 2.06 -23.28
N GLN A 84 10.03 2.77 -24.14
CA GLN A 84 10.59 3.81 -25.03
C GLN A 84 11.12 5.00 -24.25
N ASN A 85 10.38 5.51 -23.25
CA ASN A 85 10.84 6.63 -22.43
C ASN A 85 12.09 6.27 -21.62
N TYR A 86 12.16 5.04 -21.10
CA TYR A 86 13.33 4.57 -20.35
C TYR A 86 14.54 4.35 -21.27
N LEU A 87 14.34 3.75 -22.44
CA LEU A 87 15.42 3.47 -23.42
C LEU A 87 15.99 4.77 -24.03
N VAL A 88 15.18 5.81 -24.20
CA VAL A 88 15.65 7.11 -24.73
C VAL A 88 16.49 7.86 -23.70
N LYS A 89 16.22 7.71 -22.39
CA LYS A 89 16.97 8.39 -21.33
C LYS A 89 18.29 7.69 -20.95
N GLU A 90 18.37 6.37 -21.05
CA GLU A 90 19.52 5.56 -20.59
C GLU A 90 20.41 4.97 -21.70
N ALA A 91 20.42 5.54 -22.90
CA ALA A 91 21.11 5.01 -24.08
C ALA A 91 22.63 4.69 -23.92
N ASN A 92 23.19 4.80 -22.73
CA ASN A 92 24.66 4.71 -22.56
C ASN A 92 25.25 3.79 -21.49
N LYS A 93 24.54 3.03 -20.65
CA LYS A 93 25.30 2.22 -19.66
C LYS A 93 24.77 0.86 -19.12
N LYS A 94 23.50 0.44 -19.30
CA LYS A 94 23.05 -0.79 -18.63
C LYS A 94 22.05 -1.67 -19.40
N MET A 95 22.08 -1.63 -20.71
CA MET A 95 21.02 -1.97 -21.65
C MET A 95 20.32 -3.35 -21.51
N ILE A 96 20.96 -4.42 -21.09
CA ILE A 96 20.35 -5.76 -21.19
C ILE A 96 19.57 -6.16 -19.95
N LYS A 97 20.10 -5.89 -18.76
CA LYS A 97 19.46 -6.30 -17.50
C LYS A 97 18.21 -5.47 -17.22
N ASP A 98 18.26 -4.19 -17.59
CA ASP A 98 17.16 -3.25 -17.35
C ASP A 98 16.01 -3.45 -18.35
N SER A 99 16.29 -3.86 -19.59
CA SER A 99 15.26 -4.20 -20.59
C SER A 99 14.42 -5.43 -20.19
N ILE A 100 15.05 -6.45 -19.63
CA ILE A 100 14.36 -7.66 -19.14
C ILE A 100 13.45 -7.28 -17.95
N ASN A 101 13.95 -6.45 -17.03
CA ASN A 101 13.16 -5.99 -15.88
C ASN A 101 11.93 -5.18 -16.32
N LEU A 102 12.02 -4.38 -17.38
CA LEU A 102 10.91 -3.59 -17.91
C LEU A 102 9.81 -4.43 -18.56
N VAL A 103 10.19 -5.50 -19.30
CA VAL A 103 9.21 -6.45 -19.85
C VAL A 103 8.42 -7.13 -18.71
N TYR A 104 9.13 -7.62 -17.69
CA TYR A 104 8.49 -8.22 -16.52
C TYR A 104 7.62 -7.22 -15.75
N LEU A 105 8.04 -5.97 -15.61
CA LEU A 105 7.25 -4.93 -14.95
C LEU A 105 5.94 -4.67 -15.67
N ALA A 106 5.95 -4.64 -17.00
CA ALA A 106 4.74 -4.50 -17.81
C ALA A 106 3.78 -5.68 -17.65
N GLU A 107 4.31 -6.91 -17.66
CA GLU A 107 3.51 -8.12 -17.42
C GLU A 107 2.95 -8.16 -15.98
N ILE A 108 3.74 -7.75 -14.99
CA ILE A 108 3.29 -7.64 -13.59
C ILE A 108 2.15 -6.63 -13.49
N TYR A 109 2.29 -5.43 -14.08
CA TYR A 109 1.26 -4.39 -14.04
C TYR A 109 -0.03 -4.85 -14.74
N GLN A 110 0.09 -5.54 -15.87
CA GLN A 110 -1.04 -6.14 -16.57
C GLN A 110 -1.77 -7.18 -15.72
N ASN A 111 -1.04 -8.09 -15.09
CA ASN A 111 -1.62 -9.07 -14.19
C ASN A 111 -2.30 -8.42 -12.99
N MET A 112 -1.72 -7.34 -12.44
CA MET A 112 -2.35 -6.57 -11.36
C MET A 112 -3.70 -5.99 -11.78
N ILE A 113 -3.81 -5.46 -13.00
CA ILE A 113 -5.10 -4.94 -13.53
C ILE A 113 -6.14 -6.05 -13.64
N LEU A 114 -5.76 -7.23 -14.17
CA LEU A 114 -6.67 -8.37 -14.28
C LEU A 114 -7.12 -8.90 -12.92
N GLU A 115 -6.23 -8.90 -11.92
CA GLU A 115 -6.55 -9.32 -10.56
C GLU A 115 -7.35 -8.26 -9.79
N GLU A 116 -7.19 -6.97 -10.12
CA GLU A 116 -7.94 -5.87 -9.51
C GLU A 116 -9.45 -6.02 -9.68
N ASP A 117 -9.92 -6.46 -10.85
CA ASP A 117 -11.35 -6.69 -11.11
C ASP A 117 -11.92 -7.80 -10.20
N LYS A 118 -11.13 -8.84 -9.93
CA LYS A 118 -11.52 -9.88 -8.96
C LYS A 118 -11.58 -9.33 -7.54
N PHE A 119 -10.65 -8.44 -7.17
CA PHE A 119 -10.64 -7.75 -5.88
C PHE A 119 -11.94 -6.96 -5.69
N PHE A 120 -12.33 -6.15 -6.68
CA PHE A 120 -13.50 -5.28 -6.59
C PHE A 120 -14.82 -6.07 -6.44
N GLN A 121 -14.82 -7.33 -6.86
CA GLN A 121 -15.95 -8.25 -6.62
C GLN A 121 -16.00 -8.79 -5.19
N ARG A 122 -14.89 -8.80 -4.45
CA ARG A 122 -14.81 -9.34 -3.07
C ARG A 122 -15.24 -8.32 -2.01
N ILE A 123 -15.05 -7.04 -2.27
CA ILE A 123 -15.45 -5.96 -1.36
C ILE A 123 -16.72 -5.27 -1.88
N LYS A 124 -17.75 -5.29 -1.07
CA LYS A 124 -18.97 -4.53 -1.34
C LYS A 124 -18.81 -3.13 -0.76
N SER A 125 -18.80 -2.10 -1.59
CA SER A 125 -18.62 -0.70 -1.15
C SER A 125 -19.72 -0.20 -0.19
N ASN A 126 -20.82 -0.94 -0.06
CA ASN A 126 -21.94 -0.62 0.83
C ASN A 126 -22.17 -1.65 1.95
N TYR A 127 -21.13 -2.43 2.30
CA TYR A 127 -21.29 -3.51 3.29
C TYR A 127 -21.70 -3.01 4.67
N MET A 128 -21.42 -1.77 5.03
CA MET A 128 -21.80 -1.22 6.32
C MET A 128 -23.34 -1.21 6.52
N GLY A 129 -24.10 -1.16 5.43
CA GLY A 129 -25.57 -1.16 5.49
C GLY A 129 -26.19 -2.44 6.06
N PHE A 130 -25.47 -3.58 6.10
CA PHE A 130 -25.96 -4.80 6.76
C PHE A 130 -25.27 -5.09 8.10
N GLN A 131 -24.24 -4.34 8.46
CA GLN A 131 -23.63 -4.41 9.78
C GLN A 131 -24.57 -3.84 10.84
N ARG A 132 -24.71 -4.52 11.98
CA ARG A 132 -25.69 -4.17 13.02
C ARG A 132 -25.06 -3.46 14.21
N SER A 133 -23.82 -3.78 14.53
CA SER A 133 -23.13 -3.38 15.76
C SER A 133 -21.97 -2.42 15.52
N ILE A 134 -21.64 -2.16 14.25
CA ILE A 134 -20.53 -1.27 13.85
C ILE A 134 -20.99 -0.25 12.80
N ASN A 135 -20.20 0.80 12.63
CA ASN A 135 -20.42 1.85 11.63
C ASN A 135 -19.10 2.29 11.00
N GLU A 136 -19.16 3.21 10.04
CA GLU A 136 -18.04 3.73 9.28
C GLU A 136 -16.97 4.37 10.20
N LEU A 137 -17.40 5.12 11.23
CA LEU A 137 -16.46 5.75 12.16
C LEU A 137 -15.71 4.72 13.00
N MET A 138 -16.34 3.63 13.41
CA MET A 138 -15.66 2.56 14.14
C MET A 138 -14.62 1.86 13.27
N ARG A 139 -14.90 1.66 11.96
CA ARG A 139 -13.93 1.17 11.00
C ARG A 139 -12.77 2.15 10.85
N ALA A 140 -13.06 3.44 10.72
CA ALA A 140 -12.03 4.48 10.58
C ALA A 140 -11.09 4.51 11.80
N ILE A 141 -11.62 4.42 13.02
CA ILE A 141 -10.84 4.34 14.27
C ILE A 141 -9.98 3.08 14.29
N LEU A 142 -10.52 1.93 13.86
CA LEU A 142 -9.75 0.70 13.75
C LEU A 142 -8.57 0.83 12.78
N VAL A 143 -8.82 1.38 11.59
CA VAL A 143 -7.78 1.54 10.56
C VAL A 143 -6.72 2.55 11.01
N ASP A 144 -7.10 3.66 11.63
CA ASP A 144 -6.14 4.63 12.21
C ASP A 144 -5.24 3.96 13.27
N TRP A 145 -5.82 3.13 14.14
CA TRP A 145 -5.05 2.33 15.10
C TRP A 145 -4.10 1.32 14.41
N ILE A 146 -4.56 0.63 13.35
CA ILE A 146 -3.71 -0.29 12.57
C ILE A 146 -2.54 0.45 11.92
N ILE A 147 -2.75 1.65 11.37
CA ILE A 147 -1.68 2.49 10.82
C ILE A 147 -0.62 2.78 11.89
N LEU A 148 -1.06 3.11 13.10
CA LEU A 148 -0.15 3.36 14.23
C LEU A 148 0.65 2.10 14.60
N VAL A 149 0.00 0.94 14.73
CA VAL A 149 0.67 -0.34 15.05
C VAL A 149 1.65 -0.72 13.94
N HIS A 150 1.22 -0.66 12.68
CA HIS A 150 2.04 -0.94 11.52
C HIS A 150 3.30 -0.06 11.48
N HIS A 151 3.14 1.24 11.69
CA HIS A 151 4.27 2.20 11.71
C HIS A 151 5.26 1.89 12.84
N ARG A 152 4.77 1.57 14.05
CA ARG A 152 5.62 1.21 15.19
C ARG A 152 6.39 -0.08 14.98
N CYS A 153 5.79 -1.05 14.28
CA CYS A 153 6.43 -2.32 13.93
C CYS A 153 7.37 -2.21 12.72
N ASN A 154 7.41 -1.07 12.05
CA ASN A 154 8.22 -0.83 10.84
C ASN A 154 8.03 -1.91 9.76
N MET A 155 6.77 -2.24 9.47
CA MET A 155 6.39 -3.26 8.48
C MET A 155 6.38 -2.67 7.05
N LYS A 156 6.44 -3.56 6.04
CA LYS A 156 6.33 -3.18 4.62
C LYS A 156 4.98 -2.54 4.33
N LYS A 157 4.92 -1.55 3.43
CA LYS A 157 3.65 -0.89 3.04
C LYS A 157 2.58 -1.90 2.62
N LYS A 158 2.94 -2.86 1.78
CA LYS A 158 2.03 -3.92 1.34
C LYS A 158 1.30 -4.60 2.49
N THR A 159 1.95 -4.80 3.63
CA THR A 159 1.35 -5.40 4.83
C THR A 159 0.18 -4.57 5.36
N LEU A 160 0.30 -3.23 5.39
CA LEU A 160 -0.78 -2.34 5.81
C LEU A 160 -2.00 -2.44 4.90
N TYR A 161 -1.79 -2.31 3.59
CA TYR A 161 -2.88 -2.32 2.60
C TYR A 161 -3.59 -3.67 2.54
N GLN A 162 -2.84 -4.76 2.61
CA GLN A 162 -3.42 -6.10 2.68
C GLN A 162 -4.19 -6.32 3.99
N CYS A 163 -3.72 -5.79 5.11
CA CYS A 163 -4.45 -5.85 6.38
C CYS A 163 -5.84 -5.19 6.25
N VAL A 164 -5.90 -3.98 5.72
CA VAL A 164 -7.18 -3.27 5.53
C VAL A 164 -8.07 -4.00 4.53
N PHE A 165 -7.50 -4.54 3.45
CA PHE A 165 -8.25 -5.39 2.52
C PHE A 165 -8.90 -6.59 3.20
N ILE A 166 -8.17 -7.34 4.05
CA ILE A 166 -8.69 -8.50 4.77
C ILE A 166 -9.85 -8.09 5.68
N ILE A 167 -9.73 -6.95 6.38
CA ILE A 167 -10.81 -6.39 7.20
C ILE A 167 -12.06 -6.13 6.36
N ASP A 168 -11.93 -5.40 5.25
CA ASP A 168 -13.06 -5.01 4.41
C ASP A 168 -13.68 -6.22 3.68
N ALA A 169 -12.87 -7.17 3.23
CA ALA A 169 -13.34 -8.40 2.61
C ALA A 169 -14.14 -9.26 3.60
N TYR A 170 -13.66 -9.39 4.85
CA TYR A 170 -14.39 -10.09 5.90
C TYR A 170 -15.71 -9.40 6.22
N LEU A 171 -15.69 -8.08 6.44
CA LEU A 171 -16.87 -7.28 6.76
C LEU A 171 -17.88 -7.22 5.61
N SER A 172 -17.44 -7.42 4.37
CA SER A 172 -18.31 -7.51 3.19
C SER A 172 -19.15 -8.79 3.13
N LYS A 173 -18.74 -9.84 3.84
CA LYS A 173 -19.39 -11.15 3.82
C LYS A 173 -19.99 -11.54 5.18
N ASN A 174 -19.48 -11.00 6.28
CA ASN A 174 -19.78 -11.46 7.63
C ASN A 174 -20.17 -10.28 8.54
N ILE A 175 -21.16 -10.50 9.40
CA ILE A 175 -21.50 -9.56 10.48
C ILE A 175 -20.53 -9.77 11.64
N ILE A 176 -20.09 -8.66 12.25
CA ILE A 176 -19.25 -8.71 13.44
C ILE A 176 -19.86 -7.91 14.58
N GLU A 177 -19.69 -8.41 15.80
CA GLU A 177 -20.03 -7.64 16.99
C GLU A 177 -18.92 -6.61 17.29
N ARG A 178 -19.32 -5.46 17.83
CA ARG A 178 -18.42 -4.35 18.16
C ARG A 178 -17.22 -4.79 19.01
N ILE A 179 -17.43 -5.69 19.96
CA ILE A 179 -16.39 -6.19 20.88
C ILE A 179 -15.27 -6.93 20.13
N ASN A 180 -15.59 -7.55 18.99
CA ASN A 180 -14.63 -8.34 18.19
C ASN A 180 -14.00 -7.54 17.04
N LEU A 181 -14.38 -6.25 16.85
CA LEU A 181 -13.88 -5.47 15.73
C LEU A 181 -12.36 -5.24 15.82
N GLN A 182 -11.84 -4.95 17.01
CA GLN A 182 -10.40 -4.78 17.21
C GLN A 182 -9.66 -6.12 17.09
N LEU A 183 -10.25 -7.24 17.55
CA LEU A 183 -9.69 -8.56 17.35
C LEU A 183 -9.59 -8.91 15.86
N LEU A 184 -10.62 -8.59 15.06
CA LEU A 184 -10.56 -8.74 13.60
C LEU A 184 -9.39 -7.93 13.00
N GLY A 185 -9.22 -6.67 13.41
CA GLY A 185 -8.11 -5.82 12.93
C GLY A 185 -6.75 -6.40 13.28
N LEU A 186 -6.56 -6.83 14.54
CA LEU A 186 -5.33 -7.48 14.99
C LEU A 186 -5.04 -8.77 14.22
N THR A 187 -6.07 -9.57 14.00
CA THR A 187 -5.98 -10.82 13.23
C THR A 187 -5.60 -10.57 11.77
N ALA A 188 -6.23 -9.60 11.13
CA ALA A 188 -5.91 -9.20 9.75
C ALA A 188 -4.45 -8.70 9.65
N PHE A 189 -3.98 -7.93 10.64
CA PHE A 189 -2.59 -7.50 10.73
C PHE A 189 -1.64 -8.69 10.85
N LEU A 190 -1.91 -9.65 11.74
CA LEU A 190 -1.10 -10.86 11.90
C LEU A 190 -1.04 -11.69 10.60
N ILE A 191 -2.18 -11.92 9.94
CA ILE A 191 -2.24 -12.65 8.66
C ILE A 191 -1.40 -11.94 7.61
N SER A 192 -1.53 -10.62 7.48
CA SER A 192 -0.77 -9.82 6.52
C SER A 192 0.73 -9.81 6.81
N CYS A 193 1.13 -9.78 8.09
CA CYS A 193 2.52 -9.92 8.50
C CYS A 193 3.08 -11.28 8.11
N LYS A 194 2.38 -12.38 8.43
CA LYS A 194 2.80 -13.75 8.04
C LYS A 194 2.97 -13.90 6.52
N GLN A 195 2.20 -13.15 5.73
CA GLN A 195 2.23 -13.20 4.27
C GLN A 195 3.38 -12.41 3.66
N ASN A 196 3.72 -11.25 4.22
CA ASN A 196 4.58 -10.26 3.54
C ASN A 196 5.92 -10.02 4.24
N GLU A 197 6.05 -10.37 5.53
CA GLU A 197 7.21 -10.02 6.34
C GLU A 197 8.10 -11.24 6.60
N ASP A 198 9.40 -11.02 6.61
CA ASP A 198 10.38 -12.04 7.00
C ASP A 198 10.46 -12.17 8.52
N ILE A 199 10.28 -11.04 9.22
CA ILE A 199 10.25 -10.97 10.70
C ILE A 199 9.01 -10.17 11.09
N TYR A 200 8.18 -10.75 11.95
CA TYR A 200 6.93 -10.13 12.39
C TYR A 200 6.68 -10.36 13.88
N PRO A 201 5.79 -9.59 14.54
CA PRO A 201 5.50 -9.71 15.95
C PRO A 201 5.01 -11.11 16.34
N SER A 202 5.43 -11.59 17.51
CA SER A 202 4.91 -12.83 18.09
C SER A 202 3.41 -12.70 18.43
N LEU A 203 2.72 -13.82 18.61
CA LEU A 203 1.31 -13.80 19.01
C LEU A 203 1.11 -12.99 20.30
N GLN A 204 2.02 -13.14 21.27
CA GLN A 204 1.95 -12.38 22.53
C GLN A 204 2.13 -10.89 22.29
N ASN A 205 3.10 -10.48 21.46
CA ASN A 205 3.29 -9.06 21.13
C ASN A 205 2.05 -8.48 20.41
N CYS A 206 1.38 -9.29 19.58
CA CYS A 206 0.13 -8.86 18.95
C CYS A 206 -0.96 -8.59 19.99
N VAL A 207 -1.15 -9.48 20.95
CA VAL A 207 -2.12 -9.31 22.04
C VAL A 207 -1.77 -8.10 22.92
N ASP A 208 -0.48 -7.86 23.17
CA ASP A 208 -0.01 -6.71 23.95
C ASP A 208 -0.38 -5.36 23.28
N PHE A 209 -0.48 -5.29 21.95
CA PHE A 209 -0.93 -4.08 21.23
C PHE A 209 -2.38 -3.69 21.58
N THR A 210 -3.18 -4.65 22.07
CA THR A 210 -4.56 -4.42 22.53
C THR A 210 -4.66 -4.21 24.04
N ALA A 211 -3.52 -4.01 24.73
CA ALA A 211 -3.44 -3.95 26.18
C ALA A 211 -4.03 -5.22 26.84
N ASN A 212 -3.80 -6.37 26.21
CA ASN A 212 -4.31 -7.68 26.65
C ASN A 212 -5.86 -7.75 26.74
N ALA A 213 -6.55 -7.00 25.85
CA ALA A 213 -8.01 -7.08 25.75
C ALA A 213 -8.49 -8.46 25.26
N TYR A 214 -7.62 -9.21 24.60
CA TYR A 214 -7.88 -10.56 24.07
C TYR A 214 -6.76 -11.52 24.48
N THR A 215 -7.05 -12.82 24.39
CA THR A 215 -6.06 -13.89 24.64
C THR A 215 -5.40 -14.33 23.33
N VAL A 216 -4.28 -15.05 23.44
CA VAL A 216 -3.61 -15.67 22.30
C VAL A 216 -4.52 -16.70 21.62
N GLU A 217 -5.29 -17.45 22.41
CA GLU A 217 -6.25 -18.44 21.91
C GLU A 217 -7.34 -17.79 21.07
N GLU A 218 -7.92 -16.69 21.54
CA GLU A 218 -8.93 -15.91 20.78
C GLU A 218 -8.36 -15.38 19.46
N LEU A 219 -7.10 -14.94 19.46
CA LEU A 219 -6.41 -14.49 18.25
C LEU A 219 -6.23 -15.62 17.23
N ILE A 220 -5.83 -16.82 17.69
CA ILE A 220 -5.66 -18.01 16.85
C ILE A 220 -7.01 -18.47 16.27
N ASP A 221 -8.04 -18.52 17.09
CA ASP A 221 -9.39 -18.92 16.67
C ASP A 221 -9.95 -17.94 15.63
N MET A 222 -9.75 -16.64 15.84
CA MET A 222 -10.17 -15.61 14.89
C MET A 222 -9.35 -15.68 13.58
N GLU A 223 -8.05 -16.00 13.63
CA GLU A 223 -7.22 -16.20 12.43
C GLU A 223 -7.78 -17.34 11.57
N GLN A 224 -8.06 -18.48 12.19
CA GLN A 224 -8.64 -19.61 11.48
C GLN A 224 -10.00 -19.26 10.87
N LEU A 225 -10.86 -18.57 11.64
CA LEU A 225 -12.17 -18.15 11.18
C LEU A 225 -12.08 -17.19 9.98
N VAL A 226 -11.21 -16.17 10.05
CA VAL A 226 -11.03 -15.18 8.96
C VAL A 226 -10.56 -15.86 7.69
N LEU A 227 -9.52 -16.72 7.78
CA LEU A 227 -9.00 -17.43 6.61
C LEU A 227 -10.05 -18.34 5.98
N GLN A 228 -10.82 -19.10 6.78
CA GLN A 228 -11.92 -19.94 6.28
C GLN A 228 -13.02 -19.12 5.62
N LYS A 229 -13.43 -17.98 6.20
CA LYS A 229 -14.48 -17.11 5.65
C LYS A 229 -14.09 -16.40 4.37
N LEU A 230 -12.80 -16.23 4.15
CA LEU A 230 -12.24 -15.67 2.92
C LEU A 230 -11.77 -16.73 1.92
N ASP A 231 -12.06 -18.02 2.19
CA ASP A 231 -11.66 -19.15 1.33
C ASP A 231 -10.13 -19.18 1.08
N TYR A 232 -9.33 -18.67 2.03
CA TYR A 232 -7.88 -18.46 1.93
C TYR A 232 -7.45 -17.54 0.79
N ASP A 233 -8.39 -16.87 0.14
CA ASP A 233 -8.14 -15.93 -0.95
C ASP A 233 -7.94 -14.51 -0.39
N ILE A 234 -6.71 -14.25 0.06
CA ILE A 234 -6.31 -13.02 0.73
C ILE A 234 -5.35 -12.16 -0.09
N LEU A 235 -4.93 -12.62 -1.26
CA LEU A 235 -4.03 -11.88 -2.14
C LEU A 235 -4.80 -10.91 -3.03
N THR A 236 -4.26 -9.70 -3.18
CA THR A 236 -4.82 -8.67 -4.04
C THR A 236 -3.76 -7.64 -4.40
N PRO A 237 -3.79 -7.09 -5.61
CA PRO A 237 -3.05 -5.88 -5.92
C PRO A 237 -3.55 -4.72 -5.06
N THR A 238 -2.63 -3.99 -4.49
CA THR A 238 -2.94 -2.88 -3.59
C THR A 238 -2.72 -1.53 -4.25
N ALA A 239 -3.39 -0.49 -3.75
CA ALA A 239 -3.16 0.87 -4.23
C ALA A 239 -1.71 1.33 -4.04
N SER A 240 -1.01 0.83 -3.00
CA SER A 240 0.41 1.15 -2.80
C SER A 240 1.32 0.57 -3.88
N GLU A 241 1.04 -0.65 -4.36
CA GLU A 241 1.82 -1.26 -5.44
C GLU A 241 1.62 -0.53 -6.77
N PHE A 242 0.39 -0.14 -7.10
CA PHE A 242 0.12 0.71 -8.27
C PHE A 242 0.79 2.08 -8.14
N PHE A 243 0.73 2.70 -6.97
CA PHE A 243 1.35 4.00 -6.73
C PHE A 243 2.88 3.94 -6.86
N GLU A 244 3.53 2.91 -6.34
CA GLU A 244 4.99 2.75 -6.45
C GLU A 244 5.43 2.64 -7.90
N ILE A 245 4.73 1.83 -8.72
CA ILE A 245 5.03 1.70 -10.15
C ILE A 245 4.83 3.04 -10.87
N ASN A 246 3.74 3.75 -10.59
CA ASN A 246 3.47 5.06 -11.18
C ASN A 246 4.50 6.11 -10.73
N ALA A 247 4.88 6.11 -9.46
CA ALA A 247 5.87 7.04 -8.91
C ALA A 247 7.28 6.81 -9.50
N ASP A 248 7.62 5.54 -9.80
CA ASP A 248 8.84 5.21 -10.54
C ASP A 248 8.78 5.70 -11.99
N TYR A 249 7.65 5.48 -12.65
CA TYR A 249 7.42 5.91 -14.03
C TYR A 249 7.51 7.44 -14.19
N PHE A 250 6.90 8.20 -13.27
CA PHE A 250 6.95 9.66 -13.26
C PHE A 250 8.22 10.24 -12.63
N GLU A 251 9.16 9.38 -12.23
CA GLU A 251 10.43 9.78 -11.60
C GLU A 251 10.24 10.71 -10.39
N PHE A 252 9.24 10.42 -9.55
CA PHE A 252 8.99 11.23 -8.36
C PHE A 252 10.21 11.25 -7.44
N THR A 253 10.55 12.45 -6.97
CA THR A 253 11.52 12.60 -5.89
C THR A 253 11.00 11.95 -4.60
N GLU A 254 11.89 11.64 -3.66
CA GLU A 254 11.51 11.03 -2.38
C GLU A 254 10.44 11.87 -1.63
N LYS A 255 10.58 13.20 -1.63
CA LYS A 255 9.59 14.10 -1.03
C LYS A 255 8.22 14.01 -1.71
N GLN A 256 8.18 13.93 -3.04
CA GLN A 256 6.95 13.76 -3.82
C GLN A 256 6.30 12.41 -3.55
N ARG A 257 7.10 11.34 -3.42
CA ARG A 257 6.61 10.01 -3.05
C ARG A 257 5.97 10.03 -1.68
N PHE A 258 6.65 10.53 -0.66
CA PHE A 258 6.09 10.61 0.68
C PHE A 258 4.83 11.47 0.74
N PHE A 259 4.76 12.56 -0.04
CA PHE A 259 3.56 13.37 -0.12
C PHE A 259 2.38 12.61 -0.73
N GLY A 260 2.58 11.87 -1.82
CA GLY A 260 1.55 11.02 -2.42
C GLY A 260 1.14 9.87 -1.50
N GLU A 261 2.08 9.23 -0.82
CA GLU A 261 1.84 8.17 0.16
C GLU A 261 1.04 8.66 1.38
N TYR A 262 1.20 9.91 1.77
CA TYR A 262 0.40 10.50 2.84
C TYR A 262 -1.10 10.49 2.50
N PHE A 263 -1.47 10.88 1.27
CA PHE A 263 -2.85 10.78 0.79
C PHE A 263 -3.30 9.31 0.63
N LEU A 264 -2.39 8.48 0.16
CA LEU A 264 -2.67 7.07 -0.07
C LEU A 264 -2.95 6.33 1.25
N ASP A 265 -2.15 6.54 2.30
CA ASP A 265 -2.37 5.95 3.62
C ASP A 265 -3.65 6.53 4.27
N ALA A 266 -3.91 7.83 4.11
CA ALA A 266 -5.14 8.45 4.59
C ALA A 266 -6.39 7.86 3.92
N SER A 267 -6.30 7.46 2.64
CA SER A 267 -7.40 6.83 1.92
C SER A 267 -7.90 5.55 2.58
N LEU A 268 -7.02 4.79 3.27
CA LEU A 268 -7.39 3.57 3.97
C LEU A 268 -8.40 3.79 5.10
N ILE A 269 -8.35 4.98 5.72
CA ILE A 269 -9.24 5.33 6.84
C ILE A 269 -10.67 5.54 6.36
N ASP A 270 -10.85 6.05 5.15
CA ASP A 270 -12.17 6.39 4.63
C ASP A 270 -12.90 5.18 4.06
N TYR A 271 -14.11 4.95 4.57
CA TYR A 271 -14.99 3.89 4.07
C TYR A 271 -15.50 4.16 2.64
N TYR A 272 -15.76 5.42 2.32
CA TYR A 272 -16.38 5.80 1.04
C TYR A 272 -15.40 5.73 -0.13
N ILE A 273 -14.09 5.59 0.14
CA ILE A 273 -13.07 5.34 -0.89
C ILE A 273 -13.25 3.97 -1.57
N LEU A 274 -13.91 3.01 -0.90
CA LEU A 274 -14.14 1.65 -1.40
C LEU A 274 -15.00 1.58 -2.68
N LYS A 275 -15.57 2.70 -3.12
CA LYS A 275 -16.23 2.81 -4.42
C LYS A 275 -15.24 2.89 -5.58
N HIS A 276 -13.97 3.25 -5.32
CA HIS A 276 -12.92 3.39 -6.32
C HIS A 276 -12.01 2.15 -6.34
N LYS A 277 -11.50 1.81 -7.52
CA LYS A 277 -10.50 0.75 -7.67
C LYS A 277 -9.15 1.18 -7.05
N PRO A 278 -8.34 0.23 -6.54
CA PRO A 278 -6.99 0.52 -6.03
C PRO A 278 -6.13 1.33 -6.99
N ARG A 279 -6.20 1.03 -8.30
CA ARG A 279 -5.48 1.78 -9.34
C ARG A 279 -5.97 3.22 -9.46
N THR A 280 -7.28 3.45 -9.45
CA THR A 280 -7.86 4.82 -9.49
C THR A 280 -7.40 5.66 -8.29
N ILE A 281 -7.31 5.05 -7.09
CA ILE A 281 -6.81 5.73 -5.88
C ILE A 281 -5.33 6.09 -6.05
N ALA A 282 -4.51 5.18 -6.56
CA ALA A 282 -3.09 5.41 -6.82
C ALA A 282 -2.88 6.54 -7.86
N GLU A 283 -3.62 6.53 -8.96
CA GLU A 283 -3.58 7.57 -9.99
C GLU A 283 -4.06 8.92 -9.46
N ALA A 284 -5.09 8.94 -8.61
CA ALA A 284 -5.55 10.16 -7.94
C ALA A 284 -4.48 10.76 -7.03
N CYS A 285 -3.73 9.92 -6.28
CA CYS A 285 -2.60 10.38 -5.48
C CYS A 285 -1.46 10.94 -6.35
N CYS A 286 -1.14 10.30 -7.48
CA CYS A 286 -0.17 10.84 -8.44
C CYS A 286 -0.63 12.19 -9.02
N TYR A 287 -1.92 12.33 -9.35
CA TYR A 287 -2.50 13.59 -9.82
C TYR A 287 -2.40 14.71 -8.77
N ILE A 288 -2.65 14.39 -7.49
CA ILE A 288 -2.48 15.35 -6.37
C ILE A 288 -1.03 15.80 -6.26
N VAL A 289 -0.07 14.87 -6.34
CA VAL A 289 1.38 15.21 -6.35
C VAL A 289 1.71 16.14 -7.51
N ALA A 290 1.25 15.82 -8.73
CA ALA A 290 1.51 16.62 -9.90
C ALA A 290 0.98 18.05 -9.76
N LYS A 291 -0.24 18.19 -9.28
CA LYS A 291 -0.88 19.50 -9.00
C LYS A 291 -0.13 20.29 -7.94
N PHE A 292 0.18 19.68 -6.82
CA PHE A 292 0.81 20.35 -5.70
C PHE A 292 2.23 20.84 -6.01
N PHE A 293 3.00 20.03 -6.71
CA PHE A 293 4.39 20.36 -7.09
C PHE A 293 4.50 21.04 -8.47
N ASN A 294 3.38 21.45 -9.09
CA ASN A 294 3.33 22.09 -10.41
C ASN A 294 4.07 21.29 -11.49
N LEU A 295 3.95 19.96 -11.46
CA LEU A 295 4.46 19.10 -12.51
C LEU A 295 3.56 19.22 -13.75
N ASN A 296 4.08 18.82 -14.92
CA ASN A 296 3.31 18.94 -16.15
C ASN A 296 2.13 17.93 -16.14
N GLU A 297 0.91 18.45 -15.92
CA GLU A 297 -0.32 17.62 -15.83
C GLU A 297 -0.58 16.79 -17.09
N SER A 298 -0.13 17.28 -18.26
CA SER A 298 -0.31 16.55 -19.50
C SER A 298 0.39 15.20 -19.53
N ASP A 299 1.45 15.02 -18.74
CA ASP A 299 2.19 13.77 -18.68
C ASP A 299 1.43 12.72 -17.85
N PHE A 300 0.61 13.14 -16.89
CA PHE A 300 -0.21 12.27 -16.04
C PHE A 300 -1.57 11.89 -16.65
N ILE A 301 -2.04 12.66 -17.64
CA ILE A 301 -3.38 12.49 -18.21
C ILE A 301 -3.32 11.96 -19.65
N LYS A 302 -2.27 12.27 -20.42
CA LYS A 302 -2.19 11.98 -21.87
C LYS A 302 -1.52 10.65 -22.20
N ASP A 303 -0.53 10.22 -21.44
CA ASP A 303 0.22 8.99 -21.73
C ASP A 303 -0.44 7.73 -21.17
N ASN A 304 -1.41 7.87 -20.28
CA ASN A 304 -2.33 6.78 -19.96
C ASN A 304 -3.26 6.45 -21.14
N GLY A 305 -2.72 6.60 -22.34
CA GLY A 305 -3.41 6.29 -23.59
C GLY A 305 -4.00 4.91 -23.50
N SER A 306 -5.24 4.84 -23.00
CA SER A 306 -6.09 3.71 -23.19
C SER A 306 -6.44 2.79 -22.01
N LEU A 307 -6.12 3.11 -20.79
CA LEU A 307 -6.90 2.47 -19.74
C LEU A 307 -8.13 3.37 -19.51
N GLU A 308 -9.31 2.81 -19.77
CA GLU A 308 -10.63 3.45 -19.71
C GLU A 308 -11.04 3.93 -18.31
N ILE A 309 -10.09 4.47 -17.53
CA ILE A 309 -10.45 5.26 -16.36
C ILE A 309 -10.78 6.64 -16.91
N GLU A 310 -12.04 6.98 -16.83
CA GLU A 310 -12.48 8.32 -17.17
C GLU A 310 -11.68 9.32 -16.34
N GLN A 311 -11.02 10.27 -17.02
CA GLN A 311 -10.23 11.32 -16.35
C GLN A 311 -11.01 12.00 -15.23
N ASP A 312 -12.33 12.03 -15.35
CA ASP A 312 -13.24 12.58 -14.37
C ASP A 312 -13.29 11.71 -13.08
N GLU A 313 -13.18 10.37 -13.16
CA GLU A 313 -13.14 9.50 -11.98
C GLU A 313 -11.87 9.73 -11.15
N VAL A 314 -10.71 9.87 -11.78
CA VAL A 314 -9.45 10.17 -11.10
C VAL A 314 -9.52 11.53 -10.40
N LYS A 315 -10.07 12.56 -11.08
CA LYS A 315 -10.26 13.90 -10.50
C LYS A 315 -11.25 13.89 -9.34
N ASP A 316 -12.35 13.17 -9.46
CA ASP A 316 -13.34 13.03 -8.40
C ASP A 316 -12.73 12.34 -7.17
N CYS A 317 -11.96 11.27 -7.38
CA CYS A 317 -11.21 10.60 -6.33
C CYS A 317 -10.19 11.55 -5.67
N ALA A 318 -9.42 12.29 -6.44
CA ALA A 318 -8.46 13.27 -5.94
C ALA A 318 -9.12 14.38 -5.11
N ASN A 319 -10.25 14.93 -5.58
CA ASN A 319 -11.02 15.92 -4.83
C ASN A 319 -11.57 15.33 -3.53
N HIS A 320 -12.03 14.09 -3.56
CA HIS A 320 -12.48 13.37 -2.38
C HIS A 320 -11.34 13.24 -1.35
N LEU A 321 -10.15 12.80 -1.77
CA LEU A 321 -8.96 12.67 -0.92
C LEU A 321 -8.53 14.01 -0.32
N CYS A 322 -8.50 15.08 -1.11
CA CYS A 322 -8.20 16.42 -0.61
C CYS A 322 -9.18 16.90 0.46
N ASN A 323 -10.47 16.58 0.31
CA ASN A 323 -11.47 16.91 1.32
C ASN A 323 -11.33 16.04 2.58
N LEU A 324 -11.01 14.75 2.41
CA LEU A 324 -10.75 13.82 3.50
C LEU A 324 -9.64 14.36 4.42
N MET A 325 -8.51 14.80 3.86
CA MET A 325 -7.38 15.34 4.63
C MET A 325 -7.79 16.49 5.56
N LYS A 326 -8.74 17.34 5.14
CA LYS A 326 -9.23 18.47 5.94
C LYS A 326 -10.06 18.03 7.14
N ILE A 327 -10.69 16.86 7.08
CA ILE A 327 -11.64 16.44 8.12
C ILE A 327 -11.09 15.40 9.08
N LEU A 328 -10.05 14.62 8.71
CA LEU A 328 -9.50 13.54 9.55
C LEU A 328 -9.13 14.01 10.95
N SER A 329 -8.41 15.14 11.06
CA SER A 329 -7.99 15.69 12.34
C SER A 329 -9.17 16.08 13.25
N ASN A 330 -10.31 16.47 12.67
CA ASN A 330 -11.52 16.82 13.43
C ASN A 330 -12.14 15.62 14.15
N TYR A 331 -11.90 14.42 13.65
CA TYR A 331 -12.35 13.16 14.26
C TYR A 331 -11.31 12.52 15.18
N GLY A 332 -10.15 13.18 15.37
CA GLY A 332 -9.04 12.63 16.17
C GLY A 332 -8.31 11.47 15.49
N LEU A 333 -8.44 11.32 14.17
CA LEU A 333 -7.77 10.31 13.36
C LEU A 333 -6.45 10.91 12.87
N VAL A 334 -5.40 10.72 13.65
CA VAL A 334 -4.13 11.43 13.49
C VAL A 334 -2.93 10.56 13.17
N ALA A 335 -3.09 9.22 13.19
CA ALA A 335 -1.97 8.29 13.00
C ALA A 335 -1.22 8.53 11.68
N THR A 336 -1.95 8.80 10.59
CA THR A 336 -1.34 9.13 9.30
C THR A 336 -0.59 10.44 9.35
N LYS A 337 -1.21 11.49 9.92
CA LYS A 337 -0.58 12.80 10.07
C LYS A 337 0.70 12.71 10.90
N ASP A 338 0.64 12.07 12.06
CA ASP A 338 1.79 11.92 12.98
C ASP A 338 2.95 11.16 12.30
N LYS A 339 2.63 10.12 11.51
CA LYS A 339 3.62 9.39 10.71
C LYS A 339 4.36 10.33 9.75
N TYR A 340 3.62 11.11 8.95
CA TYR A 340 4.19 11.97 7.91
C TYR A 340 4.66 13.36 8.40
N MET A 341 4.47 13.69 9.70
CA MET A 341 5.11 14.79 10.39
C MET A 341 6.54 14.46 10.85
N SER A 342 6.94 13.19 10.83
CA SER A 342 8.26 12.78 11.29
C SER A 342 9.36 13.10 10.25
N GLU A 343 10.61 13.25 10.73
CA GLU A 343 11.79 13.50 9.89
C GLU A 343 12.01 12.37 8.85
N ASN A 344 11.68 11.13 9.21
CA ASN A 344 11.82 9.97 8.32
C ASN A 344 10.96 10.07 7.06
N TYR A 345 9.91 10.88 7.08
CA TYR A 345 9.02 11.17 5.96
C TYR A 345 9.15 12.63 5.50
N MET A 346 10.30 13.28 5.77
CA MET A 346 10.60 14.64 5.34
C MET A 346 9.52 15.67 5.75
N LYS A 347 8.77 15.39 6.81
CA LYS A 347 7.68 16.24 7.34
C LYS A 347 6.68 16.70 6.28
N VAL A 348 6.36 15.83 5.31
CA VAL A 348 5.50 16.24 4.19
C VAL A 348 4.09 16.65 4.62
N ALA A 349 3.64 16.24 5.82
CA ALA A 349 2.36 16.67 6.34
C ALA A 349 2.31 18.18 6.66
N GLU A 350 3.45 18.83 6.99
CA GLU A 350 3.54 20.28 7.19
C GLU A 350 3.16 21.07 5.93
N LEU A 351 3.42 20.51 4.73
CA LEU A 351 3.11 21.17 3.46
C LEU A 351 1.61 21.46 3.26
N LEU A 352 0.74 20.72 3.94
CA LEU A 352 -0.72 20.97 3.89
C LEU A 352 -1.19 21.98 4.94
N GLU A 353 -0.36 22.31 5.93
CA GLU A 353 -0.68 23.31 6.96
C GLU A 353 -0.28 24.73 6.53
N GLU A 354 0.70 24.83 5.61
CA GLU A 354 1.23 26.10 5.11
C GLU A 354 0.41 26.68 3.93
N ASN A 355 -0.48 25.90 3.34
CA ASN A 355 -1.32 26.26 2.19
C ASN A 355 -2.82 26.21 2.53
#